data_0d537138aab1eabee3c71f55a711bd5c
#
_entry.id   0d537138aab1eabee3c71f55a711bd5c
#
_cell.length_a   1.000
_cell.length_b   1.000
_cell.length_c   1.000
_cell.angle_alpha   90.00
_cell.angle_beta   90.00
_cell.angle_gamma   90.00
#
_symmetry.space_group_name_H-M   'P 1'
#
loop_
_entity.id
_entity.type
_entity.pdbx_description
1 polymer ?
#
loop_
_entity_poly.entity_id
_entity_poly.type
_entity_poly.pdbx_seq_one_letter_code
_entity_poly.pdbx_strand_id
1 'polypeptide(L)' 'IVIEVKYAHDGDLDAGCRRGLDQIVRKHYADGLYENGMKRVLMYGICFYRNKCRVMVLEQK' A
#
# COMPACT_ATOMS: atom_id res chain seq x y z
N ILE A 1 -7.60 -7.32 2.40
CA ILE A 1 -6.44 -6.51 2.78
C ILE A 1 -5.29 -6.76 1.82
N VAL A 2 -4.75 -5.70 1.28
CA VAL A 2 -3.55 -5.76 0.44
C VAL A 2 -2.47 -4.90 1.09
N ILE A 3 -1.28 -5.44 1.24
CA ILE A 3 -0.16 -4.75 1.88
C ILE A 3 1.02 -4.70 0.92
N GLU A 4 1.55 -3.51 0.69
CA GLU A 4 2.78 -3.31 -0.07
C GLU A 4 3.82 -2.68 0.83
N VAL A 5 5.01 -3.26 0.88
CA VAL A 5 6.11 -2.81 1.72
C VAL A 5 7.19 -2.21 0.83
N LYS A 6 7.65 -1.02 1.18
CA LYS A 6 8.72 -0.31 0.49
C LYS A 6 9.81 0.10 1.45
N TYR A 7 11.02 0.24 0.94
CA TYR A 7 12.14 0.76 1.69
C TYR A 7 12.54 2.10 1.08
N ALA A 8 12.52 3.16 1.89
CA ALA A 8 12.87 4.49 1.41
C ALA A 8 14.39 4.65 1.33
N HIS A 9 14.88 5.23 0.24
CA HIS A 9 16.30 5.45 0.04
C HIS A 9 16.76 6.81 0.55
N ASP A 10 15.82 7.76 0.64
CA ASP A 10 16.11 9.16 0.95
C ASP A 10 15.44 9.64 2.24
N GLY A 11 14.80 8.76 2.97
CA GLY A 11 14.12 9.11 4.21
C GLY A 11 12.74 9.73 4.04
N ASP A 12 12.24 9.88 2.83
CA ASP A 12 10.88 10.39 2.59
C ASP A 12 9.88 9.23 2.71
N LEU A 13 9.44 9.01 3.95
CA LEU A 13 8.53 7.90 4.24
C LEU A 13 7.17 8.09 3.58
N ASP A 14 6.67 9.33 3.51
CA ASP A 14 5.37 9.60 2.88
C ASP A 14 5.39 9.25 1.40
N ALA A 15 6.45 9.64 0.69
CA ALA A 15 6.59 9.29 -0.72
C ALA A 15 6.66 7.78 -0.91
N GLY A 16 7.37 7.07 -0.02
CA GLY A 16 7.45 5.62 -0.05
C GLY A 16 6.10 4.95 0.12
N CYS A 17 5.30 5.42 1.06
CA CYS A 17 3.95 4.91 1.27
C CYS A 17 3.07 5.12 0.05
N ARG A 18 3.14 6.31 -0.55
CA ARG A 18 2.36 6.63 -1.75
C ARG A 18 2.76 5.75 -2.92
N ARG A 19 4.07 5.50 -3.09
CA ARG A 19 4.53 4.58 -4.15
C ARG A 19 4.00 3.17 -3.93
N GLY A 20 3.97 2.71 -2.68
CA GLY A 20 3.43 1.41 -2.35
C GLY A 20 1.95 1.30 -2.69
N LEU A 21 1.16 2.26 -2.27
CA LEU A 21 -0.27 2.31 -2.58
C LEU A 21 -0.52 2.41 -4.08
N ASP A 22 0.24 3.24 -4.77
CA ASP A 22 0.14 3.41 -6.20
C ASP A 22 0.45 2.10 -6.93
N GLN A 23 1.43 1.35 -6.45
CA GLN A 23 1.76 0.05 -7.03
C GLN A 23 0.61 -0.95 -6.88
N ILE A 24 -0.06 -0.96 -5.72
CA ILE A 24 -1.24 -1.82 -5.53
C ILE A 24 -2.31 -1.50 -6.57
N VAL A 25 -2.58 -0.21 -6.78
CA VAL A 25 -3.59 0.23 -7.75
C VAL A 25 -3.18 -0.13 -9.17
N ARG A 26 -1.95 0.16 -9.56
CA ARG A 26 -1.47 -0.11 -10.93
C ARG A 26 -1.47 -1.58 -11.28
N LYS A 27 -1.10 -2.43 -10.33
CA LYS A 27 -1.00 -3.86 -10.57
C LYS A 27 -2.30 -4.60 -10.31
N HIS A 28 -3.35 -3.86 -9.94
CA HIS A 28 -4.69 -4.41 -9.72
C HIS A 28 -4.70 -5.55 -8.70
N TYR A 29 -3.85 -5.45 -7.68
CA TYR A 29 -3.78 -6.51 -6.66
C TYR A 29 -5.10 -6.72 -5.93
N ALA A 30 -5.92 -5.66 -5.82
CA ALA A 30 -7.20 -5.74 -5.13
C ALA A 30 -8.31 -6.39 -5.98
N ASP A 31 -8.12 -6.48 -7.30
CA ASP A 31 -9.16 -6.96 -8.21
C ASP A 31 -9.57 -8.39 -7.90
N GLY A 32 -8.60 -9.26 -7.59
CA GLY A 32 -8.90 -10.64 -7.23
C GLY A 32 -9.75 -10.76 -5.98
N LEU A 33 -9.60 -9.84 -5.02
CA LEU A 33 -10.42 -9.82 -3.81
C LEU A 33 -11.87 -9.44 -4.14
N TYR A 34 -12.09 -8.49 -5.03
CA TYR A 34 -13.44 -8.15 -5.48
C TYR A 34 -14.10 -9.29 -6.23
N GLU A 35 -13.34 -10.00 -7.06
CA GLU A 35 -13.84 -11.17 -7.80
C GLU A 35 -14.29 -12.27 -6.84
N ASN A 36 -13.70 -12.34 -5.64
CA ASN A 36 -14.09 -13.31 -4.61
C ASN A 36 -15.22 -12.80 -3.72
N GLY A 37 -15.90 -11.72 -4.10
CA GLY A 37 -17.07 -11.22 -3.38
C GLY A 37 -16.78 -10.21 -2.29
N MET A 38 -15.55 -9.73 -2.17
CA MET A 38 -15.23 -8.68 -1.21
C MET A 38 -15.87 -7.35 -1.62
N LYS A 39 -16.54 -6.68 -0.66
CA LYS A 39 -17.19 -5.39 -0.92
C LYS A 39 -16.30 -4.21 -0.58
N ARG A 40 -15.33 -4.41 0.28
CA ARG A 40 -14.38 -3.37 0.72
C ARG A 40 -13.00 -3.97 0.74
N VAL A 41 -12.04 -3.22 0.23
CA VAL A 41 -10.63 -3.64 0.27
C VAL A 41 -9.81 -2.55 0.93
N LEU A 42 -9.07 -2.91 1.97
CA LEU A 42 -8.12 -2.02 2.61
C LEU A 42 -6.73 -2.24 2.01
N MET A 43 -6.11 -1.17 1.56
CA MET A 43 -4.77 -1.20 0.99
C MET A 43 -3.83 -0.44 1.90
N TYR A 44 -2.72 -1.07 2.25
CA TYR A 44 -1.72 -0.48 3.14
C TYR A 44 -0.43 -0.27 2.38
N GLY A 45 0.08 0.94 2.42
CA GLY A 45 1.43 1.23 1.99
C GLY A 45 2.29 1.40 3.23
N ILE A 46 3.31 0.57 3.37
CA ILE A 46 4.22 0.61 4.51
C ILE A 46 5.61 0.93 4.00
N CYS A 47 6.25 1.94 4.58
CA CYS A 47 7.58 2.33 4.16
C CYS A 47 8.52 2.37 5.37
N PHE A 48 9.70 1.81 5.19
CA PHE A 48 10.75 1.78 6.20
C PHE A 48 11.95 2.60 5.75
N TYR A 49 12.58 3.26 6.72
CA TYR A 49 13.87 3.90 6.52
C TYR A 49 14.63 3.86 7.84
N ARG A 50 15.74 3.10 7.86
CA ARG A 50 16.53 2.88 9.07
C ARG A 50 15.64 2.30 10.17
N ASN A 51 15.50 3.01 11.31
CA ASN A 51 14.67 2.56 12.43
C ASN A 51 13.29 3.23 12.46
N LYS A 52 12.87 3.82 11.32
CA LYS A 52 11.60 4.51 11.21
C LYS A 52 10.67 3.77 10.26
N CYS A 53 9.39 3.96 10.48
CA CYS A 53 8.35 3.32 9.68
C CYS A 53 7.16 4.26 9.56
N ARG A 54 6.51 4.24 8.39
CA ARG A 54 5.27 4.98 8.15
C ARG A 54 4.27 4.05 7.48
N VAL A 55 3.02 4.18 7.88
CA VAL A 55 1.92 3.40 7.28
C VAL A 55 0.87 4.35 6.76
N MET A 56 0.43 4.14 5.53
CA MET A 56 -0.72 4.82 4.96
C MET A 56 -1.75 3.79 4.55
N VAL A 57 -3.02 4.14 4.72
CA VAL A 57 -4.14 3.25 4.42
C VAL A 57 -5.04 3.92 3.39
N LEU A 58 -5.43 3.13 2.39
CA LEU A 58 -6.43 3.55 1.41
C LEU A 58 -7.53 2.50 1.40
N GLU A 59 -8.78 2.96 1.54
CA GLU A 59 -9.94 2.09 1.45
C GLU A 59 -10.59 2.26 0.08
N GLN A 60 -10.83 1.14 -0.59
CA GLN A 60 -11.52 1.12 -1.86
C GLN A 60 -12.82 0.32 -1.70
N LYS A 61 -13.93 0.93 -2.12
CA LYS A 61 -15.26 0.32 -2.05
C LYS A 61 -15.74 -0.13 -3.40
#